data_8091905657e2657048005a7642351a66
#
_entry.id   8091905657e2657048005a7642351a66
#
_cell.length_a   1.000
_cell.length_b   1.000
_cell.length_c   1.000
_cell.angle_alpha   90.00
_cell.angle_beta   90.00
_cell.angle_gamma   90.00
#
_symmetry.space_group_name_H-M   'P 1'
#
loop_
_entity.id
_entity.type
_entity.pdbx_description
1 polymer ?
#
loop_
_entity_poly.entity_id
_entity_poly.type
_entity_poly.pdbx_seq_one_letter_code
_entity_poly.pdbx_strand_id
1 'polypeptide(L)'
;MILTQLRAEGYDISPSYEGSDLVVVNTCGFIDAAVRESLDAIGEALAENGKVIVTGCLGAKGDVVRKTHPSVLAVTGPHATQEVMSAVHAHLPRPHDPYTDLVPPQGIRLTPKHYAYLKISEGCNHRCTFCIIPSMRGDLVSRPIGDVMQEAENLVKAGVKELLVISQDTSAYGVDVKYRTGFWGGRPVKTRMTELCRALGELGVWVRLHYVYPYPHVDEVIPLMAAMIGAVTTGSRGWSTSPARHRDRSSSPAANWSTMAAT
;
A
#
# COMPACT_ATOMS: atom_id res chain seq x y z
N MET A 1 -5.89 4.56 -0.16
CA MET A 1 -7.28 4.39 -0.65
C MET A 1 -8.31 4.90 0.35
N ILE A 2 -8.39 4.39 1.59
CA ILE A 2 -9.38 4.86 2.60
C ILE A 2 -9.32 6.38 2.79
N LEU A 3 -8.16 6.97 3.04
CA LEU A 3 -8.01 8.42 3.21
C LEU A 3 -8.45 9.23 1.98
N THR A 4 -8.10 8.75 0.79
CA THR A 4 -8.52 9.40 -0.46
C THR A 4 -10.03 9.43 -0.56
N GLN A 5 -10.68 8.33 -0.19
CA GLN A 5 -12.14 8.23 -0.24
C GLN A 5 -12.82 9.07 0.84
N LEU A 6 -12.30 9.05 2.08
CA LEU A 6 -12.80 9.93 3.15
C LEU A 6 -12.74 11.41 2.75
N ARG A 7 -11.60 11.84 2.21
CA ARG A 7 -11.45 13.21 1.71
C ARG A 7 -12.36 13.53 0.53
N ALA A 8 -12.56 12.56 -0.39
CA ALA A 8 -13.47 12.71 -1.51
C ALA A 8 -14.92 12.90 -1.05
N GLU A 9 -15.27 12.29 0.06
CA GLU A 9 -16.60 12.38 0.65
C GLU A 9 -16.74 13.57 1.63
N GLY A 10 -15.70 14.43 1.69
CA GLY A 10 -15.73 15.69 2.42
C GLY A 10 -15.36 15.59 3.90
N TYR A 11 -14.84 14.45 4.37
CA TYR A 11 -14.33 14.34 5.73
C TYR A 11 -12.96 14.99 5.87
N ASP A 12 -12.75 15.75 6.92
CA ASP A 12 -11.43 16.24 7.30
C ASP A 12 -10.62 15.17 8.03
N ILE A 13 -9.30 15.21 7.86
CA ILE A 13 -8.38 14.27 8.50
C ILE A 13 -7.60 15.01 9.58
N SER A 14 -7.82 14.62 10.83
CA SER A 14 -7.10 15.16 11.98
C SER A 14 -5.76 14.44 12.21
N PRO A 15 -4.71 15.13 12.67
CA PRO A 15 -3.46 14.53 13.09
C PRO A 15 -3.50 13.95 14.51
N SER A 16 -4.58 14.15 15.28
CA SER A 16 -4.76 13.72 16.67
C SER A 16 -6.10 13.02 16.87
N TYR A 17 -6.20 12.22 17.93
CA TYR A 17 -7.47 11.58 18.34
C TYR A 17 -8.42 12.54 19.02
N GLU A 18 -7.85 13.48 19.76
CA GLU A 18 -8.61 14.49 20.51
C GLU A 18 -9.40 15.39 19.55
N GLY A 19 -10.69 15.52 19.82
CA GLY A 19 -11.60 16.35 19.02
C GLY A 19 -12.04 15.74 17.70
N SER A 20 -11.62 14.50 17.40
CA SER A 20 -12.08 13.78 16.20
C SER A 20 -13.43 13.14 16.45
N ASP A 21 -14.31 13.12 15.45
CA ASP A 21 -15.62 12.47 15.55
C ASP A 21 -15.54 10.95 15.53
N LEU A 22 -14.49 10.39 14.88
CA LEU A 22 -14.25 8.96 14.74
C LEU A 22 -12.77 8.67 14.42
N VAL A 23 -12.25 7.57 14.94
CA VAL A 23 -10.89 7.10 14.69
C VAL A 23 -10.90 5.80 13.91
N VAL A 24 -10.10 5.72 12.85
CA VAL A 24 -9.86 4.48 12.08
C VAL A 24 -8.44 4.00 12.34
N VAL A 25 -8.29 2.85 13.01
CA VAL A 25 -6.99 2.25 13.32
C VAL A 25 -6.65 1.19 12.27
N ASN A 26 -5.62 1.44 11.47
CA ASN A 26 -5.10 0.46 10.53
C ASN A 26 -4.04 -0.40 11.21
N THR A 27 -4.28 -1.70 11.31
CA THR A 27 -3.52 -2.61 12.16
C THR A 27 -2.61 -3.55 11.39
N CYS A 28 -1.52 -3.96 12.03
CA CYS A 28 -0.64 -5.02 11.57
C CYS A 28 -0.85 -6.29 12.41
N GLY A 29 -0.92 -7.46 11.76
CA GLY A 29 -1.10 -8.78 12.42
C GLY A 29 -0.01 -9.77 12.06
N PHE A 30 1.13 -9.30 11.54
CA PHE A 30 2.15 -10.13 10.94
C PHE A 30 3.07 -10.83 11.98
N ILE A 31 3.48 -10.10 13.01
CA ILE A 31 4.30 -10.61 14.11
C ILE A 31 3.69 -10.23 15.45
N ASP A 32 3.99 -10.99 16.51
CA ASP A 32 3.40 -10.78 17.84
C ASP A 32 3.66 -9.36 18.40
N ALA A 33 4.83 -8.81 18.13
CA ALA A 33 5.15 -7.44 18.53
C ALA A 33 4.22 -6.42 17.87
N ALA A 34 3.96 -6.56 16.56
CA ALA A 34 3.05 -5.67 15.82
C ALA A 34 1.57 -5.89 16.20
N VAL A 35 1.20 -7.11 16.58
CA VAL A 35 -0.14 -7.38 17.14
C VAL A 35 -0.33 -6.63 18.46
N ARG A 36 0.65 -6.70 19.38
CA ARG A 36 0.60 -5.97 20.65
C ARG A 36 0.53 -4.46 20.42
N GLU A 37 1.43 -3.91 19.61
CA GLU A 37 1.43 -2.49 19.25
C GLU A 37 0.07 -2.05 18.66
N SER A 38 -0.53 -2.87 17.79
CA SER A 38 -1.85 -2.59 17.22
C SER A 38 -2.95 -2.60 18.27
N LEU A 39 -2.92 -3.54 19.22
CA LEU A 39 -3.89 -3.59 20.31
C LEU A 39 -3.72 -2.40 21.26
N ASP A 40 -2.49 -2.04 21.60
CA ASP A 40 -2.19 -0.87 22.44
C ASP A 40 -2.71 0.42 21.78
N ALA A 41 -2.46 0.61 20.47
CA ALA A 41 -2.97 1.75 19.71
C ALA A 41 -4.51 1.81 19.65
N ILE A 42 -5.18 0.66 19.56
CA ILE A 42 -6.65 0.60 19.65
C ILE A 42 -7.12 1.04 21.05
N GLY A 43 -6.43 0.57 22.10
CA GLY A 43 -6.74 0.95 23.49
C GLY A 43 -6.56 2.45 23.74
N GLU A 44 -5.48 3.04 23.25
CA GLU A 44 -5.21 4.48 23.31
C GLU A 44 -6.31 5.28 22.58
N ALA A 45 -6.62 4.90 21.33
CA ALA A 45 -7.67 5.55 20.56
C ALA A 45 -9.05 5.45 21.22
N LEU A 46 -9.38 4.33 21.87
CA LEU A 46 -10.62 4.17 22.63
C LEU A 46 -10.66 5.04 23.89
N ALA A 47 -9.52 5.17 24.57
CA ALA A 47 -9.42 5.99 25.78
C ALA A 47 -9.57 7.49 25.49
N GLU A 48 -9.01 7.95 24.36
CA GLU A 48 -9.05 9.36 23.98
C GLU A 48 -10.31 9.78 23.23
N ASN A 49 -10.88 8.90 22.39
CA ASN A 49 -12.00 9.23 21.51
C ASN A 49 -13.26 8.40 21.78
N GLY A 50 -13.13 7.12 22.07
CA GLY A 50 -14.23 6.19 22.33
C GLY A 50 -14.92 5.63 21.09
N LYS A 51 -14.78 6.23 19.90
CA LYS A 51 -15.40 5.79 18.63
C LYS A 51 -14.33 5.29 17.69
N VAL A 52 -14.06 3.99 17.70
CA VAL A 52 -12.96 3.39 16.96
C VAL A 52 -13.45 2.31 16.00
N ILE A 53 -13.02 2.40 14.75
CA ILE A 53 -13.13 1.37 13.71
C ILE A 53 -11.74 0.77 13.50
N VAL A 54 -11.64 -0.56 13.49
CA VAL A 54 -10.38 -1.28 13.28
C VAL A 54 -10.36 -1.90 11.89
N THR A 55 -9.26 -1.74 11.18
CA THR A 55 -9.04 -2.33 9.86
C THR A 55 -7.61 -2.89 9.72
N GLY A 56 -7.32 -3.55 8.64
CA GLY A 56 -5.98 -4.07 8.34
C GLY A 56 -5.78 -5.53 8.69
N CYS A 57 -4.51 -5.95 8.75
CA CYS A 57 -4.17 -7.37 8.85
C CYS A 57 -4.62 -8.05 10.15
N LEU A 58 -4.61 -7.34 11.28
CA LEU A 58 -5.14 -7.88 12.54
C LEU A 58 -6.65 -8.02 12.50
N GLY A 59 -7.35 -7.21 11.70
CA GLY A 59 -8.78 -7.34 11.49
C GLY A 59 -9.22 -8.68 10.89
N ALA A 60 -8.34 -9.38 10.16
CA ALA A 60 -8.59 -10.76 9.73
C ALA A 60 -8.73 -11.75 10.91
N LYS A 61 -8.20 -11.38 12.08
CA LYS A 61 -8.35 -12.09 13.36
C LYS A 61 -9.29 -11.30 14.29
N GLY A 62 -10.44 -10.90 13.80
CA GLY A 62 -11.38 -10.00 14.49
C GLY A 62 -11.77 -10.43 15.91
N ASP A 63 -11.77 -11.74 16.19
CA ASP A 63 -12.02 -12.27 17.53
C ASP A 63 -10.97 -11.81 18.55
N VAL A 64 -9.71 -11.66 18.15
CA VAL A 64 -8.63 -11.18 19.03
C VAL A 64 -8.91 -9.71 19.40
N VAL A 65 -9.26 -8.90 18.43
CA VAL A 65 -9.58 -7.48 18.65
C VAL A 65 -10.80 -7.34 19.56
N ARG A 66 -11.90 -8.04 19.27
CA ARG A 66 -13.15 -7.95 20.04
C ARG A 66 -13.04 -8.50 21.47
N LYS A 67 -12.19 -9.50 21.67
CA LYS A 67 -11.90 -10.02 23.02
C LYS A 67 -11.13 -9.03 23.89
N THR A 68 -10.17 -8.33 23.28
CA THR A 68 -9.34 -7.35 24.01
C THR A 68 -10.04 -6.01 24.16
N HIS A 69 -10.74 -5.57 23.08
CA HIS A 69 -11.43 -4.29 23.02
C HIS A 69 -12.88 -4.47 22.54
N PRO A 70 -13.82 -4.88 23.39
CA PRO A 70 -15.20 -5.14 23.00
C PRO A 70 -15.98 -3.90 22.57
N SER A 71 -15.50 -2.70 22.92
CA SER A 71 -16.14 -1.42 22.61
C SER A 71 -15.85 -0.86 21.21
N VAL A 72 -15.01 -1.54 20.39
CA VAL A 72 -14.78 -1.10 19.00
C VAL A 72 -16.07 -1.17 18.18
N LEU A 73 -16.33 -0.13 17.38
CA LEU A 73 -17.56 0.00 16.59
C LEU A 73 -17.62 -1.05 15.47
N ALA A 74 -16.51 -1.25 14.76
CA ALA A 74 -16.40 -2.23 13.70
C ALA A 74 -14.98 -2.77 13.59
N VAL A 75 -14.87 -4.03 13.11
CA VAL A 75 -13.60 -4.67 12.77
C VAL A 75 -13.72 -5.19 11.36
N THR A 76 -12.83 -4.72 10.47
CA THR A 76 -12.79 -5.11 9.06
C THR A 76 -11.41 -5.68 8.71
N GLY A 77 -11.35 -6.54 7.72
CA GLY A 77 -10.12 -7.20 7.28
C GLY A 77 -9.21 -6.32 6.41
N PRO A 78 -8.10 -6.89 5.91
CA PRO A 78 -7.30 -6.27 4.87
C PRO A 78 -8.14 -6.13 3.58
N HIS A 79 -7.90 -5.09 2.79
CA HIS A 79 -8.64 -4.77 1.54
C HIS A 79 -10.12 -4.38 1.69
N ALA A 80 -10.62 -4.25 2.89
CA ALA A 80 -12.01 -3.98 3.20
C ALA A 80 -12.36 -2.47 3.10
N THR A 81 -11.88 -1.74 2.09
CA THR A 81 -12.10 -0.29 1.98
C THR A 81 -13.59 0.06 1.99
N GLN A 82 -14.42 -0.69 1.27
CA GLN A 82 -15.87 -0.44 1.23
C GLN A 82 -16.55 -0.72 2.57
N GLU A 83 -16.09 -1.76 3.28
CA GLU A 83 -16.61 -2.08 4.61
C GLU A 83 -16.23 -0.99 5.63
N VAL A 84 -14.99 -0.48 5.56
CA VAL A 84 -14.56 0.66 6.39
C VAL A 84 -15.43 1.87 6.10
N MET A 85 -15.64 2.21 4.82
CA MET A 85 -16.50 3.35 4.44
C MET A 85 -17.93 3.15 4.92
N SER A 86 -18.49 1.95 4.77
CA SER A 86 -19.82 1.63 5.28
C SER A 86 -19.91 1.78 6.81
N ALA A 87 -18.87 1.35 7.54
CA ALA A 87 -18.80 1.51 8.98
C ALA A 87 -18.67 2.99 9.38
N VAL A 88 -17.87 3.78 8.64
CA VAL A 88 -17.80 5.23 8.86
C VAL A 88 -19.17 5.88 8.66
N HIS A 89 -19.85 5.61 7.54
CA HIS A 89 -21.18 6.19 7.23
C HIS A 89 -22.27 5.78 8.22
N ALA A 90 -22.12 4.62 8.87
CA ALA A 90 -23.06 4.19 9.92
C ALA A 90 -22.96 5.07 11.19
N HIS A 91 -21.84 5.75 11.39
CA HIS A 91 -21.57 6.55 12.59
C HIS A 91 -21.38 8.04 12.31
N LEU A 92 -21.00 8.41 11.08
CA LEU A 92 -20.85 9.79 10.63
C LEU A 92 -21.63 10.00 9.32
N PRO A 93 -22.57 10.96 9.26
CA PRO A 93 -23.24 11.29 8.01
C PRO A 93 -22.22 11.85 7.00
N ARG A 94 -22.45 11.61 5.72
CA ARG A 94 -21.60 12.16 4.65
C ARG A 94 -21.71 13.69 4.64
N PRO A 95 -20.60 14.42 4.78
CA PRO A 95 -20.62 15.89 4.79
C PRO A 95 -20.93 16.49 3.40
N HIS A 96 -20.55 15.79 2.32
CA HIS A 96 -20.71 16.26 0.93
C HIS A 96 -21.24 15.16 0.01
N ASP A 97 -21.77 15.57 -1.15
CA ASP A 97 -22.14 14.65 -2.23
C ASP A 97 -20.88 14.26 -3.02
N PRO A 98 -20.48 12.97 -3.03
CA PRO A 98 -19.27 12.53 -3.73
C PRO A 98 -19.31 12.73 -5.24
N TYR A 99 -20.47 13.04 -5.83
CA TYR A 99 -20.59 13.34 -7.27
C TYR A 99 -20.27 14.81 -7.61
N THR A 100 -20.25 15.70 -6.63
CA THR A 100 -19.94 17.12 -6.85
C THR A 100 -18.50 17.49 -6.48
N ASP A 101 -17.79 16.66 -5.74
CA ASP A 101 -16.42 16.93 -5.30
C ASP A 101 -15.39 16.22 -6.18
N LEU A 102 -14.53 17.00 -6.82
CA LEU A 102 -13.47 16.48 -7.69
C LEU A 102 -12.26 16.07 -6.87
N VAL A 103 -12.06 14.75 -6.68
CA VAL A 103 -10.80 14.21 -6.18
C VAL A 103 -9.76 14.22 -7.30
N PRO A 104 -8.53 14.69 -7.04
CA PRO A 104 -7.45 14.61 -8.02
C PRO A 104 -7.28 13.18 -8.52
N PRO A 105 -7.12 12.93 -9.83
CA PRO A 105 -6.97 11.58 -10.40
C PRO A 105 -5.81 10.77 -9.81
N GLN A 106 -4.79 11.45 -9.28
CA GLN A 106 -3.64 10.87 -8.59
C GLN A 106 -3.90 10.51 -7.11
N GLY A 107 -5.10 10.82 -6.60
CA GLY A 107 -5.49 10.61 -5.21
C GLY A 107 -4.75 11.49 -4.22
N ILE A 108 -4.92 11.20 -2.92
CA ILE A 108 -4.23 11.90 -1.84
C ILE A 108 -2.95 11.14 -1.52
N ARG A 109 -1.82 11.79 -1.73
CA ARG A 109 -0.51 11.23 -1.44
C ARG A 109 -0.07 11.60 -0.03
N LEU A 110 0.20 10.57 0.79
CA LEU A 110 0.71 10.71 2.16
C LEU A 110 2.24 10.69 2.25
N THR A 111 2.92 10.28 1.17
CA THR A 111 4.38 10.28 1.10
C THR A 111 4.92 11.68 0.81
N PRO A 112 6.18 11.97 1.19
CA PRO A 112 6.89 13.16 0.74
C PRO A 112 6.82 13.34 -0.78
N LYS A 113 6.91 14.59 -1.26
CA LYS A 113 6.68 14.91 -2.69
C LYS A 113 7.62 14.17 -3.66
N HIS A 114 8.80 13.72 -3.21
CA HIS A 114 9.82 13.15 -4.07
C HIS A 114 9.66 11.66 -4.36
N TYR A 115 8.89 10.90 -3.55
CA TYR A 115 8.65 9.48 -3.82
C TYR A 115 7.19 9.07 -3.62
N ALA A 116 6.81 7.94 -4.22
CA ALA A 116 5.51 7.31 -3.99
C ALA A 116 5.60 5.80 -4.07
N TYR A 117 4.72 5.11 -3.34
CA TYR A 117 4.57 3.67 -3.45
C TYR A 117 3.68 3.32 -4.64
N LEU A 118 4.13 2.37 -5.44
CA LEU A 118 3.39 1.78 -6.55
C LEU A 118 3.14 0.30 -6.25
N LYS A 119 1.93 -0.01 -5.82
CA LYS A 119 1.54 -1.37 -5.49
C LYS A 119 1.10 -2.10 -6.76
N ILE A 120 1.75 -3.21 -7.09
CA ILE A 120 1.53 -3.94 -8.34
C ILE A 120 0.70 -5.21 -8.18
N SER A 121 0.71 -5.82 -7.00
CA SER A 121 -0.08 -7.01 -6.68
C SER A 121 -0.37 -7.09 -5.20
N GLU A 122 -1.24 -8.02 -4.84
CA GLU A 122 -1.64 -8.32 -3.46
C GLU A 122 -1.63 -9.83 -3.24
N GLY A 123 -1.41 -10.26 -1.97
CA GLY A 123 -1.37 -11.67 -1.62
C GLY A 123 -0.09 -12.39 -2.05
N CYS A 124 0.03 -13.66 -1.69
CA CYS A 124 1.21 -14.46 -1.99
C CYS A 124 0.86 -15.94 -2.05
N ASN A 125 1.31 -16.63 -3.13
CA ASN A 125 1.10 -18.07 -3.31
C ASN A 125 2.15 -18.94 -2.64
N HIS A 126 3.19 -18.36 -2.03
CA HIS A 126 4.13 -19.12 -1.24
C HIS A 126 3.47 -19.65 0.04
N ARG A 127 3.81 -20.87 0.40
CA ARG A 127 3.33 -21.54 1.60
C ARG A 127 4.50 -21.82 2.55
N CYS A 128 5.32 -20.78 2.78
CA CYS A 128 6.45 -20.86 3.71
C CYS A 128 5.93 -21.17 5.11
N THR A 129 6.53 -22.15 5.78
CA THR A 129 6.04 -22.69 7.07
C THR A 129 5.93 -21.65 8.18
N PHE A 130 6.74 -20.61 8.13
CA PHE A 130 6.81 -19.52 9.12
C PHE A 130 5.98 -18.28 8.71
N CYS A 131 5.36 -18.27 7.52
CA CYS A 131 4.78 -17.06 6.96
C CYS A 131 3.25 -17.09 7.01
N ILE A 132 2.67 -16.07 7.63
CA ILE A 132 1.21 -15.92 7.78
C ILE A 132 0.56 -15.11 6.63
N ILE A 133 1.35 -14.53 5.72
CA ILE A 133 0.83 -13.64 4.66
C ILE A 133 -0.31 -14.27 3.86
N PRO A 134 -0.21 -15.51 3.34
CA PRO A 134 -1.30 -16.09 2.56
C PRO A 134 -2.63 -16.21 3.31
N SER A 135 -2.58 -16.47 4.63
CA SER A 135 -3.80 -16.57 5.44
C SER A 135 -4.43 -15.22 5.74
N MET A 136 -3.64 -14.12 5.73
CA MET A 136 -4.15 -12.78 6.01
C MET A 136 -4.51 -11.99 4.75
N ARG A 137 -3.77 -12.18 3.67
CA ARG A 137 -3.89 -11.39 2.44
C ARG A 137 -4.37 -12.17 1.23
N GLY A 138 -4.58 -13.47 1.41
CA GLY A 138 -5.03 -14.36 0.34
C GLY A 138 -3.94 -14.71 -0.67
N ASP A 139 -4.38 -15.33 -1.75
CA ASP A 139 -3.54 -15.70 -2.87
C ASP A 139 -3.11 -14.48 -3.69
N LEU A 140 -2.07 -14.65 -4.52
CA LEU A 140 -1.57 -13.61 -5.39
C LEU A 140 -2.66 -13.12 -6.35
N VAL A 141 -2.86 -11.83 -6.37
CA VAL A 141 -3.71 -11.11 -7.34
C VAL A 141 -2.91 -9.97 -7.94
N SER A 142 -2.53 -10.11 -9.20
CA SER A 142 -1.78 -9.11 -9.94
C SER A 142 -2.71 -8.07 -10.55
N ARG A 143 -2.36 -6.80 -10.39
CA ARG A 143 -3.05 -5.71 -11.07
C ARG A 143 -2.72 -5.73 -12.58
N PRO A 144 -3.69 -5.39 -13.46
CA PRO A 144 -3.40 -5.24 -14.88
C PRO A 144 -2.27 -4.24 -15.12
N ILE A 145 -1.35 -4.56 -16.04
CA ILE A 145 -0.19 -3.69 -16.30
C ILE A 145 -0.59 -2.29 -16.77
N GLY A 146 -1.69 -2.17 -17.53
CA GLY A 146 -2.22 -0.88 -17.96
C GLY A 146 -2.58 0.02 -16.78
N ASP A 147 -3.27 -0.51 -15.77
CA ASP A 147 -3.68 0.24 -14.57
C ASP A 147 -2.48 0.66 -13.73
N VAL A 148 -1.49 -0.25 -13.60
CA VAL A 148 -0.24 0.04 -12.88
C VAL A 148 0.53 1.16 -13.58
N MET A 149 0.65 1.11 -14.90
CA MET A 149 1.36 2.11 -15.67
C MET A 149 0.62 3.46 -15.68
N GLN A 150 -0.70 3.46 -15.75
CA GLN A 150 -1.50 4.68 -15.66
C GLN A 150 -1.30 5.38 -14.30
N GLU A 151 -1.29 4.62 -13.21
CA GLU A 151 -1.00 5.16 -11.87
C GLU A 151 0.43 5.71 -11.81
N ALA A 152 1.41 4.97 -12.34
CA ALA A 152 2.80 5.40 -12.38
C ALA A 152 2.98 6.72 -13.14
N GLU A 153 2.35 6.87 -14.32
CA GLU A 153 2.36 8.11 -15.09
C GLU A 153 1.74 9.27 -14.31
N ASN A 154 0.60 9.03 -13.65
CA ASN A 154 -0.06 10.06 -12.87
C ASN A 154 0.81 10.54 -11.69
N LEU A 155 1.50 9.62 -11.02
CA LEU A 155 2.45 9.94 -9.95
C LEU A 155 3.64 10.77 -10.48
N VAL A 156 4.19 10.39 -11.63
CA VAL A 156 5.28 11.14 -12.28
C VAL A 156 4.82 12.53 -12.70
N LYS A 157 3.64 12.66 -13.31
CA LYS A 157 3.02 13.96 -13.66
C LYS A 157 2.80 14.84 -12.43
N ALA A 158 2.48 14.22 -11.27
CA ALA A 158 2.36 14.91 -9.98
C ALA A 158 3.71 15.29 -9.33
N GLY A 159 4.83 15.08 -10.04
CA GLY A 159 6.17 15.50 -9.64
C GLY A 159 6.96 14.49 -8.80
N VAL A 160 6.52 13.23 -8.71
CA VAL A 160 7.27 12.16 -8.07
C VAL A 160 8.57 11.91 -8.82
N LYS A 161 9.66 11.75 -8.08
CA LYS A 161 11.01 11.49 -8.61
C LYS A 161 11.47 10.05 -8.42
N GLU A 162 10.80 9.31 -7.53
CA GLU A 162 11.11 7.91 -7.24
C GLU A 162 9.83 7.10 -7.05
N LEU A 163 9.68 5.99 -7.78
CA LEU A 163 8.62 5.01 -7.62
C LEU A 163 9.14 3.81 -6.82
N LEU A 164 8.53 3.56 -5.68
CA LEU A 164 8.80 2.40 -4.81
C LEU A 164 7.82 1.29 -5.18
N VAL A 165 8.26 0.34 -6.01
CA VAL A 165 7.42 -0.79 -6.45
C VAL A 165 7.31 -1.79 -5.31
N ILE A 166 6.08 -2.06 -4.88
CA ILE A 166 5.80 -2.91 -3.72
C ILE A 166 4.73 -3.97 -4.02
N SER A 167 4.87 -5.10 -3.36
CA SER A 167 3.90 -6.18 -3.22
C SER A 167 4.34 -7.11 -2.09
N GLN A 168 3.74 -8.28 -1.91
CA GLN A 168 4.25 -9.31 -1.00
C GLN A 168 5.36 -10.16 -1.67
N ASP A 169 5.28 -10.33 -2.99
CA ASP A 169 6.32 -10.93 -3.84
C ASP A 169 6.30 -10.24 -5.21
N THR A 170 7.18 -9.29 -5.41
CA THR A 170 7.27 -8.51 -6.66
C THR A 170 7.71 -9.36 -7.85
N SER A 171 8.51 -10.40 -7.60
CA SER A 171 9.00 -11.31 -8.65
C SER A 171 7.88 -12.14 -9.26
N ALA A 172 6.82 -12.46 -8.48
CA ALA A 172 5.70 -13.27 -8.95
C ALA A 172 4.65 -12.48 -9.75
N TYR A 173 4.87 -11.18 -9.98
CA TYR A 173 3.90 -10.34 -10.71
C TYR A 173 3.50 -10.93 -12.05
N GLY A 174 2.19 -11.16 -12.22
CA GLY A 174 1.57 -11.69 -13.44
C GLY A 174 1.47 -13.21 -13.53
N VAL A 175 2.04 -13.96 -12.59
CA VAL A 175 1.97 -15.44 -12.59
C VAL A 175 0.52 -15.94 -12.50
N ASP A 176 -0.28 -15.35 -11.63
CA ASP A 176 -1.70 -15.68 -11.40
C ASP A 176 -2.56 -15.46 -12.65
N VAL A 177 -2.25 -14.45 -13.44
CA VAL A 177 -2.95 -14.14 -14.69
C VAL A 177 -2.26 -14.73 -15.94
N LYS A 178 -1.32 -15.65 -15.75
CA LYS A 178 -0.55 -16.33 -16.84
C LYS A 178 0.09 -15.33 -17.81
N TYR A 179 0.64 -14.23 -17.25
CA TYR A 179 1.29 -13.15 -18.00
C TYR A 179 0.39 -12.53 -19.07
N ARG A 180 -0.91 -12.34 -18.76
CA ARG A 180 -1.88 -11.74 -19.68
C ARG A 180 -1.32 -10.46 -20.29
N THR A 181 -1.56 -10.28 -21.58
CA THR A 181 -1.23 -9.04 -22.27
C THR A 181 -2.25 -7.96 -21.89
N GLY A 182 -1.76 -6.81 -21.48
CA GLY A 182 -2.49 -5.56 -21.36
C GLY A 182 -1.99 -4.55 -22.37
N PHE A 183 -2.45 -3.29 -22.26
CA PHE A 183 -2.04 -2.21 -23.17
C PHE A 183 -1.55 -1.02 -22.36
N TRP A 184 -0.47 -0.41 -22.84
CA TRP A 184 0.05 0.84 -22.33
C TRP A 184 0.67 1.67 -23.47
N GLY A 185 0.31 2.95 -23.55
CA GLY A 185 0.78 3.84 -24.64
C GLY A 185 0.44 3.32 -26.04
N GLY A 186 -0.70 2.63 -26.18
CA GLY A 186 -1.11 2.01 -27.45
C GLY A 186 -0.35 0.73 -27.82
N ARG A 187 0.57 0.27 -26.99
CA ARG A 187 1.39 -0.94 -27.22
C ARG A 187 0.91 -2.11 -26.36
N PRO A 188 0.92 -3.34 -26.87
CA PRO A 188 0.69 -4.53 -26.06
C PRO A 188 1.88 -4.76 -25.13
N VAL A 189 1.62 -4.96 -23.84
CA VAL A 189 2.63 -5.25 -22.80
C VAL A 189 2.16 -6.42 -21.96
N LYS A 190 3.01 -7.39 -21.69
CA LYS A 190 2.66 -8.52 -20.82
C LYS A 190 2.67 -8.08 -19.36
N THR A 191 1.69 -8.54 -18.61
CA THR A 191 1.65 -8.41 -17.16
C THR A 191 2.70 -9.33 -16.55
N ARG A 192 3.97 -8.90 -16.54
CA ARG A 192 5.15 -9.64 -16.09
C ARG A 192 6.17 -8.66 -15.52
N MET A 193 6.93 -9.08 -14.52
CA MET A 193 7.92 -8.24 -13.83
C MET A 193 8.91 -7.57 -14.79
N THR A 194 9.51 -8.32 -15.71
CA THR A 194 10.55 -7.80 -16.63
C THR A 194 9.98 -6.71 -17.55
N GLU A 195 8.79 -6.93 -18.11
CA GLU A 195 8.10 -5.98 -18.98
C GLU A 195 7.66 -4.73 -18.20
N LEU A 196 7.16 -4.91 -16.97
CA LEU A 196 6.83 -3.79 -16.09
C LEU A 196 8.08 -2.96 -15.78
N CYS A 197 9.19 -3.60 -15.44
CA CYS A 197 10.44 -2.90 -15.17
C CYS A 197 10.88 -2.07 -16.38
N ARG A 198 10.80 -2.64 -17.60
CA ARG A 198 11.14 -1.93 -18.83
C ARG A 198 10.23 -0.71 -19.04
N ALA A 199 8.92 -0.88 -18.89
CA ALA A 199 7.94 0.19 -19.06
C ALA A 199 8.13 1.32 -18.03
N LEU A 200 8.33 0.97 -16.75
CA LEU A 200 8.61 1.96 -15.70
C LEU A 200 9.90 2.74 -15.96
N GLY A 201 10.91 2.09 -16.52
CA GLY A 201 12.16 2.75 -16.90
C GLY A 201 12.00 3.81 -17.98
N GLU A 202 11.00 3.71 -18.84
CA GLU A 202 10.69 4.72 -19.85
C GLU A 202 10.14 6.03 -19.25
N LEU A 203 9.65 6.00 -18.00
CA LEU A 203 9.08 7.19 -17.34
C LEU A 203 10.11 8.23 -16.89
N GLY A 204 11.41 7.89 -16.89
CA GLY A 204 12.48 8.83 -16.59
C GLY A 204 12.62 9.23 -15.12
N VAL A 205 12.10 8.45 -14.20
CA VAL A 205 12.22 8.60 -12.75
C VAL A 205 12.93 7.41 -12.13
N TRP A 206 13.41 7.56 -10.88
CA TRP A 206 13.98 6.44 -10.15
C TRP A 206 12.91 5.37 -9.88
N VAL A 207 13.29 4.11 -10.08
CA VAL A 207 12.43 2.96 -9.78
C VAL A 207 13.17 2.04 -8.82
N ARG A 208 12.56 1.80 -7.67
CA ARG A 208 13.09 0.88 -6.65
C ARG A 208 12.18 -0.30 -6.49
N LEU A 209 12.72 -1.49 -6.69
CA LEU A 209 12.02 -2.75 -6.50
C LEU A 209 12.19 -3.23 -5.05
N HIS A 210 11.10 -3.51 -4.37
CA HIS A 210 11.07 -4.11 -3.05
C HIS A 210 10.54 -5.53 -3.09
N TYR A 211 10.91 -6.36 -2.11
CA TYR A 211 10.36 -7.72 -1.93
C TYR A 211 10.53 -8.62 -3.16
N VAL A 212 11.73 -8.57 -3.75
CA VAL A 212 12.11 -9.40 -4.89
C VAL A 212 12.62 -10.74 -4.38
N TYR A 213 11.88 -11.82 -4.65
CA TYR A 213 12.32 -13.18 -4.36
C TYR A 213 13.25 -13.66 -5.48
N PRO A 214 14.35 -14.38 -5.17
CA PRO A 214 15.39 -14.71 -6.14
C PRO A 214 15.02 -15.89 -7.06
N TYR A 215 13.99 -15.73 -7.88
CA TYR A 215 13.70 -16.66 -8.97
C TYR A 215 14.68 -16.47 -10.12
N PRO A 216 14.96 -17.54 -10.92
CA PRO A 216 15.88 -17.44 -12.05
C PRO A 216 15.53 -16.35 -13.06
N HIS A 217 14.24 -16.06 -13.27
CA HIS A 217 13.80 -15.02 -14.21
C HIS A 217 14.07 -13.59 -13.72
N VAL A 218 14.40 -13.40 -12.44
CA VAL A 218 14.78 -12.08 -11.91
C VAL A 218 16.10 -11.59 -12.53
N ASP A 219 16.97 -12.53 -12.93
CA ASP A 219 18.23 -12.21 -13.60
C ASP A 219 18.01 -11.44 -14.91
N GLU A 220 16.86 -11.59 -15.56
CA GLU A 220 16.48 -10.82 -16.75
C GLU A 220 16.37 -9.31 -16.50
N VAL A 221 16.17 -8.90 -15.25
CA VAL A 221 16.05 -7.47 -14.86
C VAL A 221 17.43 -6.84 -14.66
N ILE A 222 18.46 -7.61 -14.33
CA ILE A 222 19.81 -7.11 -14.05
C ILE A 222 20.40 -6.32 -15.25
N PRO A 223 20.36 -6.82 -16.50
CA PRO A 223 20.82 -6.05 -17.64
C PRO A 223 20.04 -4.75 -17.87
N LEU A 224 18.73 -4.75 -17.59
CA LEU A 224 17.91 -3.53 -17.68
C LEU A 224 18.39 -2.47 -16.66
N MET A 225 18.67 -2.90 -15.44
CA MET A 225 19.22 -2.02 -14.40
C MET A 225 20.59 -1.46 -14.79
N ALA A 226 21.49 -2.29 -15.29
CA ALA A 226 22.82 -1.87 -15.73
C ALA A 226 22.75 -0.87 -16.90
N ALA A 227 21.89 -1.11 -17.88
CA ALA A 227 21.68 -0.22 -19.02
C ALA A 227 21.14 1.16 -18.59
N MET A 228 20.30 1.18 -17.55
CA MET A 228 19.71 2.41 -17.03
C MET A 228 20.67 3.21 -16.13
N ILE A 229 21.54 2.55 -15.37
CA ILE A 229 22.62 3.19 -14.63
C ILE A 229 23.59 3.92 -15.59
N GLY A 230 23.89 3.32 -16.74
CA GLY A 230 24.68 3.98 -17.80
C GLY A 230 24.03 5.24 -18.37
N ALA A 231 22.69 5.32 -18.37
CA ALA A 231 21.95 6.52 -18.79
C ALA A 231 21.90 7.61 -17.73
N VAL A 232 22.13 7.30 -16.46
CA VAL A 232 22.19 8.28 -15.34
C VAL A 232 23.46 9.13 -15.42
N THR A 233 24.56 8.61 -15.96
CA THR A 233 25.78 9.40 -16.19
C THR A 233 25.61 10.47 -17.27
N THR A 234 24.54 10.41 -18.06
CA THR A 234 24.16 11.40 -19.08
C THR A 234 22.92 12.25 -18.73
N GLY A 235 22.47 12.22 -17.47
CA GLY A 235 21.47 13.17 -16.93
C GLY A 235 20.01 12.74 -16.94
N SER A 236 19.66 11.52 -17.29
CA SER A 236 18.27 11.07 -17.22
C SER A 236 18.12 9.56 -17.09
N ARG A 237 17.58 9.08 -15.97
CA ARG A 237 17.03 7.76 -15.65
C ARG A 237 17.90 6.86 -14.76
N GLY A 238 17.38 6.51 -13.60
CA GLY A 238 18.07 5.60 -12.68
C GLY A 238 17.17 4.51 -12.10
N TRP A 239 17.73 3.30 -12.01
CA TRP A 239 17.16 2.17 -11.30
C TRP A 239 18.00 1.84 -10.06
N SER A 240 17.37 1.51 -8.96
CA SER A 240 18.06 1.05 -7.76
C SER A 240 17.37 -0.20 -7.20
N THR A 241 18.13 -1.26 -6.99
CA THR A 241 17.78 -2.32 -6.03
C THR A 241 18.49 -2.01 -4.74
N SER A 242 17.77 -1.84 -3.65
CA SER A 242 18.38 -1.86 -2.33
C SER A 242 18.21 -3.27 -1.79
N PRO A 243 19.28 -4.07 -1.61
CA PRO A 243 19.19 -5.18 -0.70
C PRO A 243 18.82 -4.58 0.66
N ALA A 244 17.83 -5.15 1.32
CA ALA A 244 17.51 -4.77 2.69
C ALA A 244 18.79 -4.85 3.51
N ARG A 245 19.43 -3.72 3.78
CA ARG A 245 20.52 -3.69 4.75
C ARG A 245 19.86 -4.05 6.08
N HIS A 246 20.25 -5.15 6.63
CA HIS A 246 20.12 -5.42 8.05
C HIS A 246 20.77 -4.23 8.77
N ARG A 247 20.00 -3.20 9.08
CA ARG A 247 20.41 -2.22 10.07
C ARG A 247 20.28 -2.89 11.42
N ASP A 248 21.40 -2.94 12.09
CA ASP A 248 21.51 -3.28 13.49
C ASP A 248 20.43 -2.52 14.29
N ARG A 249 19.62 -3.26 15.03
CA ARG A 249 18.46 -2.75 15.77
C ARG A 249 18.91 -2.11 17.08
N SER A 250 19.58 -0.98 17.03
CA SER A 250 19.86 -0.27 18.28
C SER A 250 19.43 1.20 18.32
N SER A 251 18.82 1.73 17.27
CA SER A 251 18.22 3.09 17.30
C SER A 251 17.37 3.37 16.07
N SER A 252 16.13 2.86 16.04
CA SER A 252 15.11 3.43 15.14
C SER A 252 13.91 3.84 15.99
N PRO A 253 13.43 5.09 15.86
CA PRO A 253 12.13 5.42 16.40
C PRO A 253 11.10 4.54 15.72
N ALA A 254 10.17 3.99 16.50
CA ALA A 254 9.04 3.20 16.04
C ALA A 254 8.42 3.88 14.80
N ALA A 255 8.28 3.13 13.72
CA ALA A 255 7.52 3.59 12.58
C ALA A 255 6.08 3.78 13.06
N ASN A 256 5.69 5.03 13.23
CA ASN A 256 4.35 5.42 13.62
C ASN A 256 3.39 4.94 12.52
N TRP A 257 2.76 3.79 12.72
CA TRP A 257 1.72 3.26 11.86
C TRP A 257 0.50 4.13 12.04
N SER A 258 0.24 4.96 11.04
CA SER A 258 -0.72 6.03 11.03
C SER A 258 -2.08 5.60 11.55
N THR A 259 -2.36 5.95 12.77
CA THR A 259 -3.72 6.06 13.29
C THR A 259 -4.32 7.33 12.70
N MET A 260 -5.52 7.27 12.21
CA MET A 260 -6.18 8.36 11.51
C MET A 260 -7.45 8.72 12.24
N ALA A 261 -7.59 9.98 12.55
CA ALA A 261 -8.79 10.55 13.10
C ALA A 261 -9.52 11.33 12.00
N ALA A 262 -10.84 11.16 11.88
CA ALA A 262 -11.70 11.91 10.98
C ALA A 262 -12.60 12.83 11.80
N THR A 263 -12.67 14.07 11.41
CA THR A 263 -13.58 15.10 11.93
C THR A 263 -14.59 15.49 10.87
#